data_648b213d3fd6eb95f423c7dae8e539a6
#
_entry.id   648b213d3fd6eb95f423c7dae8e539a6
#
_cell.length_a   1.000
_cell.length_b   1.000
_cell.length_c   1.000
_cell.angle_alpha   90.00
_cell.angle_beta   90.00
_cell.angle_gamma   90.00
#
_symmetry.space_group_name_H-M   'P 1'
#
loop_
_entity.id
_entity.type
_entity.pdbx_description
1 polymer ?
#
loop_
_entity_poly.entity_id
_entity_poly.type
_entity_poly.pdbx_seq_one_letter_code
_entity_poly.pdbx_strand_id
1 'polypeptide(L)'
;NHEAGEHSSGVAALRGHTAYQLPLHKTRVEMPPANRPGVPPIIVTRTDAKYLAEYLTEIRALREKVDVLVASQHWGLHEEVLDYMPEIAHAVIDAGADVVIGNGPHYSLPVELYKGTPVF
;
A
#
# COMPACT_ATOMS: atom_id res chain seq x y z
N ASN A 1 0.62 -22.12 3.16
CA ASN A 1 0.08 -20.87 3.65
C ASN A 1 1.03 -20.35 4.74
N HIS A 2 1.56 -19.12 4.55
CA HIS A 2 2.52 -18.50 5.48
C HIS A 2 1.87 -17.37 6.29
N GLU A 3 0.55 -17.21 6.20
CA GLU A 3 -0.22 -16.23 6.93
C GLU A 3 -0.25 -16.56 8.43
N ALA A 4 -0.02 -15.55 9.27
CA ALA A 4 -0.13 -15.70 10.72
C ALA A 4 -1.58 -15.98 11.12
N GLY A 5 -1.76 -16.76 12.16
CA GLY A 5 -3.06 -17.09 12.73
C GLY A 5 -3.03 -17.03 14.25
N GLU A 6 -4.18 -17.17 14.89
CA GLU A 6 -4.33 -17.07 16.35
C GLU A 6 -3.36 -17.96 17.13
N HIS A 7 -3.02 -19.14 16.55
CA HIS A 7 -2.15 -20.14 17.20
C HIS A 7 -0.93 -20.51 16.34
N SER A 8 -0.60 -19.72 15.31
CA SER A 8 0.52 -20.00 14.43
C SER A 8 1.29 -18.72 14.08
N SER A 9 2.62 -18.81 14.16
CA SER A 9 3.49 -17.77 13.64
C SER A 9 3.40 -17.71 12.14
N GLY A 10 3.55 -16.51 11.58
CA GLY A 10 3.51 -16.31 10.13
C GLY A 10 3.73 -14.85 9.76
N VAL A 11 3.32 -14.51 8.55
CA VAL A 11 3.39 -13.17 7.97
C VAL A 11 2.01 -12.53 8.05
N ALA A 12 1.93 -11.28 8.44
CA ALA A 12 0.70 -10.50 8.36
C ALA A 12 0.33 -10.28 6.89
N ALA A 13 -0.86 -10.74 6.49
CA ALA A 13 -1.31 -10.64 5.12
C ALA A 13 -2.10 -9.35 4.92
N LEU A 14 -1.63 -8.51 3.98
CA LEU A 14 -2.40 -7.41 3.43
C LEU A 14 -3.06 -7.84 2.12
N ARG A 15 -4.27 -7.35 1.88
CA ARG A 15 -4.96 -7.55 0.61
C ARG A 15 -4.99 -6.24 -0.16
N GLY A 16 -4.72 -6.35 -1.46
CA GLY A 16 -4.81 -5.23 -2.40
C GLY A 16 -5.80 -5.52 -3.52
N HIS A 17 -6.28 -4.46 -4.14
CA HIS A 17 -7.15 -4.51 -5.30
C HIS A 17 -6.50 -3.79 -6.47
N THR A 18 -6.59 -4.40 -7.64
CA THR A 18 -6.17 -3.79 -8.90
C THR A 18 -7.41 -3.56 -9.76
N ALA A 19 -7.50 -2.38 -10.35
CA ALA A 19 -8.60 -2.02 -11.24
C ALA A 19 -8.10 -1.21 -12.44
N TYR A 20 -8.86 -1.26 -13.54
CA TYR A 20 -8.67 -0.33 -14.65
C TYR A 20 -9.53 0.91 -14.43
N GLN A 21 -8.89 2.06 -14.34
CA GLN A 21 -9.58 3.34 -14.34
C GLN A 21 -9.74 3.81 -15.79
N LEU A 22 -10.97 3.85 -16.27
CA LEU A 22 -11.28 4.37 -17.58
C LEU A 22 -11.15 5.90 -17.58
N PRO A 23 -10.63 6.52 -18.66
CA PRO A 23 -10.51 7.96 -18.81
C PRO A 23 -11.86 8.60 -19.14
N LEU A 24 -12.82 8.47 -18.23
CA LEU A 24 -14.17 9.00 -18.41
C LEU A 24 -14.21 10.50 -18.14
N HIS A 25 -15.05 11.20 -18.86
CA HIS A 25 -15.36 12.60 -18.57
C HIS A 25 -16.88 12.84 -18.66
N LYS A 26 -17.34 13.81 -17.92
CA LYS A 26 -18.69 14.35 -18.02
C LYS A 26 -18.63 15.73 -18.62
N THR A 27 -19.39 15.94 -19.66
CA THR A 27 -19.58 17.28 -20.25
C THR A 27 -20.69 18.06 -19.54
N ARG A 28 -21.69 17.33 -19.00
CA ARG A 28 -22.81 17.88 -18.23
C ARG A 28 -23.16 16.90 -17.09
N VAL A 29 -23.71 17.45 -16.01
CA VAL A 29 -24.04 16.68 -14.80
C VAL A 29 -25.07 15.57 -15.07
N GLU A 30 -26.03 15.84 -15.91
CA GLU A 30 -27.13 14.92 -16.29
C GLU A 30 -26.74 13.86 -17.31
N MET A 31 -25.59 14.00 -17.96
CA MET A 31 -25.15 13.01 -18.96
C MET A 31 -24.34 11.89 -18.33
N PRO A 32 -24.46 10.66 -18.82
CA PRO A 32 -23.55 9.59 -18.42
C PRO A 32 -22.11 9.94 -18.82
N PRO A 33 -21.10 9.48 -18.04
CA PRO A 33 -19.71 9.69 -18.41
C PRO A 33 -19.40 9.01 -19.75
N ALA A 34 -18.65 9.68 -20.59
CA ALA A 34 -18.19 9.16 -21.87
C ALA A 34 -16.69 8.86 -21.82
N ASN A 35 -16.27 7.80 -22.50
CA ASN A 35 -14.84 7.49 -22.64
C ASN A 35 -14.16 8.55 -23.52
N ARG A 36 -12.93 8.92 -23.19
CA ARG A 36 -12.10 9.82 -23.99
C ARG A 36 -11.43 9.04 -25.10
N PRO A 37 -11.73 9.34 -26.38
CA PRO A 37 -11.06 8.67 -27.51
C PRO A 37 -9.54 8.95 -27.48
N GLY A 38 -8.75 7.90 -27.74
CA GLY A 38 -7.29 7.98 -27.80
C GLY A 38 -6.57 8.06 -26.45
N VAL A 39 -7.29 8.05 -25.33
CA VAL A 39 -6.70 7.99 -24.00
C VAL A 39 -6.85 6.55 -23.46
N PRO A 40 -5.77 5.83 -23.17
CA PRO A 40 -5.85 4.50 -22.62
C PRO A 40 -6.36 4.50 -21.16
N PRO A 41 -6.96 3.41 -20.69
CA PRO A 41 -7.20 3.22 -19.27
C PRO A 41 -5.88 3.12 -18.51
N ILE A 42 -5.88 3.56 -17.25
CA ILE A 42 -4.76 3.38 -16.35
C ILE A 42 -5.05 2.26 -15.34
N ILE A 43 -4.00 1.59 -14.88
CA ILE A 43 -4.10 0.65 -13.77
C ILE A 43 -3.99 1.47 -12.48
N VAL A 44 -4.92 1.22 -11.56
CA VAL A 44 -4.89 1.77 -10.21
C VAL A 44 -4.88 0.62 -9.21
N THR A 45 -4.12 0.78 -8.14
CA THR A 45 -4.05 -0.19 -7.06
C THR A 45 -4.42 0.49 -5.74
N ARG A 46 -5.02 -0.26 -4.83
CA ARG A 46 -5.37 0.22 -3.49
C ARG A 46 -5.34 -0.92 -2.50
N THR A 47 -5.14 -0.62 -1.25
CA THR A 47 -5.22 -1.58 -0.16
C THR A 47 -6.68 -1.84 0.22
N ASP A 48 -6.99 -3.07 0.66
CA ASP A 48 -8.26 -3.34 1.32
C ASP A 48 -8.29 -2.67 2.69
N ALA A 49 -9.26 -1.77 2.90
CA ALA A 49 -9.33 -0.93 4.08
C ALA A 49 -9.46 -1.73 5.39
N LYS A 50 -10.14 -2.88 5.38
CA LYS A 50 -10.30 -3.72 6.57
C LYS A 50 -8.96 -4.34 6.96
N TYR A 51 -8.27 -4.97 6.02
CA TYR A 51 -6.97 -5.61 6.28
C TYR A 51 -5.91 -4.58 6.68
N LEU A 52 -5.93 -3.39 6.07
CA LEU A 52 -5.04 -2.31 6.47
C LEU A 52 -5.32 -1.86 7.90
N ALA A 53 -6.59 -1.66 8.28
CA ALA A 53 -6.95 -1.24 9.63
C ALA A 53 -6.55 -2.26 10.70
N GLU A 54 -6.73 -3.55 10.44
CA GLU A 54 -6.29 -4.65 11.31
C GLU A 54 -4.76 -4.62 11.47
N TYR A 55 -4.02 -4.53 10.38
CA TYR A 55 -2.57 -4.44 10.39
C TYR A 55 -2.05 -3.23 11.17
N LEU A 56 -2.63 -2.06 10.97
CA LEU A 56 -2.25 -0.84 11.70
C LEU A 56 -2.55 -0.94 13.20
N THR A 57 -3.56 -1.71 13.60
CA THR A 57 -3.84 -1.98 15.00
C THR A 57 -2.72 -2.79 15.64
N GLU A 58 -2.19 -3.79 14.93
CA GLU A 58 -1.05 -4.59 15.38
C GLU A 58 0.24 -3.76 15.44
N ILE A 59 0.50 -2.91 14.44
CA ILE A 59 1.64 -1.98 14.45
C ILE A 59 1.61 -1.08 15.69
N ARG A 60 0.48 -0.47 16.00
CA ARG A 60 0.34 0.38 17.20
C ARG A 60 0.55 -0.40 18.49
N ALA A 61 0.01 -1.60 18.58
CA ALA A 61 0.20 -2.47 19.75
C ALA A 61 1.66 -2.94 19.92
N LEU A 62 2.38 -3.13 18.82
CA LEU A 62 3.79 -3.48 18.83
C LEU A 62 4.66 -2.27 19.19
N ARG A 63 4.31 -1.07 18.71
CA ARG A 63 5.02 0.18 19.02
C ARG A 63 5.22 0.39 20.52
N GLU A 64 4.21 0.05 21.33
CA GLU A 64 4.27 0.19 22.79
C GLU A 64 5.26 -0.78 23.48
N LYS A 65 5.79 -1.75 22.74
CA LYS A 65 6.59 -2.85 23.31
C LYS A 65 8.04 -2.85 22.84
N VAL A 66 8.40 -1.97 21.92
CA VAL A 66 9.71 -1.98 21.27
C VAL A 66 10.31 -0.57 21.20
N ASP A 67 11.62 -0.48 21.23
CA ASP A 67 12.34 0.79 21.08
C ASP A 67 12.42 1.24 19.61
N VAL A 68 12.59 0.28 18.71
CA VAL A 68 12.64 0.51 17.25
C VAL A 68 11.69 -0.45 16.55
N LEU A 69 10.84 0.10 15.66
CA LEU A 69 9.90 -0.67 14.88
C LEU A 69 10.24 -0.53 13.40
N VAL A 70 10.66 -1.64 12.80
CA VAL A 70 10.91 -1.75 11.36
C VAL A 70 9.77 -2.52 10.71
N ALA A 71 9.08 -1.89 9.77
CA ALA A 71 8.06 -2.56 8.98
C ALA A 71 8.66 -3.07 7.66
N SER A 72 8.72 -4.39 7.51
CA SER A 72 9.19 -5.02 6.27
C SER A 72 8.01 -5.47 5.43
N GLN A 73 7.93 -4.97 4.18
CA GLN A 73 6.83 -5.22 3.25
C GLN A 73 7.33 -6.04 2.05
N HIS A 74 6.68 -7.17 1.77
CA HIS A 74 6.89 -7.88 0.51
C HIS A 74 5.79 -7.48 -0.46
N TRP A 75 6.12 -6.57 -1.40
CA TRP A 75 5.16 -5.91 -2.27
C TRP A 75 5.74 -5.60 -3.65
N GLY A 76 4.93 -4.97 -4.49
CA GLY A 76 5.39 -4.36 -5.73
C GLY A 76 5.39 -5.29 -6.93
N LEU A 77 5.69 -4.71 -8.07
CA LEU A 77 5.76 -5.36 -9.36
C LEU A 77 6.85 -4.70 -10.21
N HIS A 78 7.99 -5.36 -10.34
CA HIS A 78 9.12 -4.88 -11.16
C HIS A 78 9.50 -3.42 -10.85
N GLU A 79 9.59 -2.57 -11.87
CA GLU A 79 10.10 -1.19 -11.79
C GLU A 79 9.03 -0.16 -11.37
N GLU A 80 7.80 -0.58 -11.15
CA GLU A 80 6.68 0.34 -10.91
C GLU A 80 6.43 0.56 -9.42
N VAL A 81 6.27 1.82 -9.02
CA VAL A 81 5.69 2.19 -7.73
C VAL A 81 4.17 2.13 -7.86
N LEU A 82 3.57 1.14 -7.26
CA LEU A 82 2.11 0.96 -7.27
C LEU A 82 1.46 1.82 -6.18
N ASP A 83 0.22 2.31 -6.42
CA ASP A 83 -0.45 3.26 -5.53
C ASP A 83 -0.57 2.78 -4.08
N TYR A 84 -0.78 1.48 -3.87
CA TYR A 84 -0.89 0.91 -2.52
C TYR A 84 0.44 0.94 -1.74
N MET A 85 1.59 1.06 -2.40
CA MET A 85 2.89 1.05 -1.72
C MET A 85 3.06 2.30 -0.83
N PRO A 86 2.95 3.53 -1.34
CA PRO A 86 2.95 4.71 -0.48
C PRO A 86 1.75 4.75 0.47
N GLU A 87 0.56 4.24 0.09
CA GLU A 87 -0.58 4.14 0.98
C GLU A 87 -0.24 3.35 2.25
N ILE A 88 0.34 2.15 2.11
CA ILE A 88 0.74 1.30 3.22
C ILE A 88 1.90 1.95 4.01
N ALA A 89 2.94 2.41 3.31
CA ALA A 89 4.13 2.98 3.95
C ALA A 89 3.78 4.17 4.84
N HIS A 90 2.99 5.12 4.33
CA HIS A 90 2.57 6.29 5.09
C HIS A 90 1.71 5.92 6.28
N ALA A 91 0.75 5.00 6.09
CA ALA A 91 -0.13 4.55 7.17
C ALA A 91 0.64 3.82 8.29
N VAL A 92 1.63 3.02 7.93
CA VAL A 92 2.48 2.28 8.89
C VAL A 92 3.39 3.23 9.67
N ILE A 93 3.95 4.26 9.01
CA ILE A 93 4.73 5.32 9.69
C ILE A 93 3.82 6.12 10.64
N ASP A 94 2.63 6.47 10.19
CA ASP A 94 1.64 7.18 11.03
C ASP A 94 1.15 6.32 12.22
N ALA A 95 1.28 5.01 12.12
CA ALA A 95 1.00 4.07 13.21
C ALA A 95 2.20 3.85 14.15
N GLY A 96 3.38 4.39 13.83
CA GLY A 96 4.54 4.41 14.71
C GLY A 96 5.76 3.62 14.24
N ALA A 97 5.85 3.23 12.97
CA ALA A 97 7.08 2.64 12.44
C ALA A 97 8.18 3.68 12.28
N ASP A 98 9.42 3.30 12.63
CA ASP A 98 10.61 4.13 12.50
C ASP A 98 11.29 3.99 11.13
N VAL A 99 11.04 2.88 10.43
CA VAL A 99 11.58 2.57 9.10
C VAL A 99 10.61 1.65 8.36
N VAL A 100 10.44 1.89 7.06
CA VAL A 100 9.76 0.94 6.16
C VAL A 100 10.76 0.40 5.15
N ILE A 101 10.81 -0.92 5.01
CA ILE A 101 11.67 -1.61 4.05
C ILE A 101 10.79 -2.42 3.10
N GLY A 102 10.75 -2.01 1.84
CA GLY A 102 10.08 -2.72 0.77
C GLY A 102 11.00 -3.77 0.13
N ASN A 103 10.45 -4.90 -0.26
CA ASN A 103 11.13 -5.91 -1.06
C ASN A 103 10.11 -6.60 -1.98
N GLY A 104 10.59 -7.31 -3.00
CA GLY A 104 9.73 -8.00 -3.96
C GLY A 104 9.82 -7.52 -5.41
N PRO A 105 10.00 -6.21 -5.70
CA PRO A 105 10.07 -5.72 -7.08
C PRO A 105 11.23 -6.28 -7.90
N HIS A 106 12.32 -6.72 -7.26
CA HIS A 106 13.58 -7.15 -7.88
C HIS A 106 14.36 -6.03 -8.60
N TYR A 107 13.94 -4.78 -8.39
CA TYR A 107 14.57 -3.55 -8.85
C TYR A 107 14.67 -2.57 -7.70
N SER A 108 15.66 -1.69 -7.74
CA SER A 108 15.74 -0.58 -6.80
C SER A 108 14.70 0.48 -7.16
N LEU A 109 13.74 0.67 -6.29
CA LEU A 109 12.75 1.73 -6.41
C LEU A 109 13.24 3.02 -5.72
N PRO A 110 12.64 4.18 -6.01
CA PRO A 110 13.00 5.42 -5.34
C PRO A 110 12.82 5.34 -3.82
N VAL A 111 13.75 5.94 -3.10
CA VAL A 111 13.65 6.12 -1.65
C VAL A 111 12.80 7.34 -1.36
N GLU A 112 11.85 7.22 -0.45
CA GLU A 112 11.03 8.33 0.03
C GLU A 112 11.40 8.71 1.47
N LEU A 113 11.25 9.98 1.81
CA LEU A 113 11.23 10.48 3.19
C LEU A 113 9.82 10.99 3.50
N TYR A 114 9.06 10.21 4.27
CA TYR A 114 7.73 10.62 4.71
C TYR A 114 7.78 11.05 6.18
N LYS A 115 7.47 12.32 6.47
CA LYS A 115 7.54 12.91 7.83
C LYS A 115 8.91 12.70 8.51
N GLY A 116 9.99 12.63 7.72
CA GLY A 116 11.34 12.38 8.22
C GLY A 116 11.71 10.90 8.40
N THR A 117 10.79 9.99 8.16
CA THR A 117 11.00 8.53 8.24
C THR A 117 11.31 7.97 6.86
N PRO A 118 12.39 7.19 6.70
CA PRO A 118 12.76 6.63 5.40
C PRO A 118 11.89 5.42 5.03
N VAL A 119 11.55 5.37 3.73
CA VAL A 119 10.93 4.24 3.04
C VAL A 119 11.87 3.78 1.95
N PHE A 120 12.34 2.53 2.05
CA PHE A 120 13.27 1.91 1.12
C PHE A 120 12.59 0.88 0.22
#